data_3b532336ca08066b1eb83aa18d0a093a
#
_entry.id   3b532336ca08066b1eb83aa18d0a093a
#
_cell.length_a   1.000
_cell.length_b   1.000
_cell.length_c   1.000
_cell.angle_alpha   90.00
_cell.angle_beta   90.00
_cell.angle_gamma   90.00
#
_symmetry.space_group_name_H-M   'P 1'
#
loop_
_entity.id
_entity.type
_entity.pdbx_description
1 polymer ?
#
loop_
_entity_poly.entity_id
_entity_poly.type
_entity_poly.pdbx_seq_one_letter_code
_entity_poly.pdbx_strand_id
1 'polypeptide(L)'
;GGVQAVLAELAKKNLINTSLITATGKTIAENIKGVVNRNPEILRPIENPYSDNGGIAILFGNLAPDGTVVKRSACAPELMKHTGPARVFNDESEAMEAVQKSQIKAGDVVVIRYEGPKGGPGMREMLAVTAALAGQGLDKHVALITDGRFSGATRGASLGHCSPEAAVGGPIALVKEGDLIELDINSYKIT
;
A
#
# COMPACT_ATOMS: atom_id res chain seq x y z
N GLY A 1 -13.78 -18.73 -15.83
CA GLY A 1 -12.88 -18.31 -14.91
C GLY A 1 -13.33 -17.89 -13.53
N GLY A 2 -13.24 -16.62 -13.24
CA GLY A 2 -13.57 -16.09 -11.92
C GLY A 2 -12.62 -16.58 -10.82
N VAL A 3 -13.06 -16.45 -9.56
CA VAL A 3 -12.26 -16.79 -8.37
C VAL A 3 -11.83 -18.26 -8.38
N GLN A 4 -12.67 -19.16 -8.83
CA GLN A 4 -12.34 -20.59 -8.87
C GLN A 4 -11.15 -20.90 -9.80
N ALA A 5 -11.02 -20.18 -10.92
CA ALA A 5 -9.88 -20.35 -11.82
C ALA A 5 -8.58 -19.79 -11.18
N VAL A 6 -8.65 -18.70 -10.42
CA VAL A 6 -7.52 -18.19 -9.63
C VAL A 6 -7.09 -19.22 -8.59
N LEU A 7 -8.04 -19.77 -7.82
CA LEU A 7 -7.74 -20.80 -6.83
C LEU A 7 -7.14 -22.07 -7.48
N ALA A 8 -7.63 -22.45 -8.65
CA ALA A 8 -7.09 -23.60 -9.39
C ALA A 8 -5.64 -23.35 -9.84
N GLU A 9 -5.30 -22.13 -10.29
CA GLU A 9 -3.92 -21.78 -10.63
C GLU A 9 -3.00 -21.79 -9.39
N LEU A 10 -3.43 -21.20 -8.28
CA LEU A 10 -2.67 -21.17 -7.02
C LEU A 10 -2.44 -22.57 -6.43
N ALA A 11 -3.42 -23.45 -6.57
CA ALA A 11 -3.33 -24.84 -6.09
C ALA A 11 -2.23 -25.65 -6.78
N LYS A 12 -1.89 -25.35 -8.04
CA LYS A 12 -0.83 -26.06 -8.78
C LYS A 12 0.54 -25.97 -8.12
N LYS A 13 0.82 -24.85 -7.41
CA LYS A 13 2.07 -24.63 -6.65
C LYS A 13 1.88 -24.75 -5.13
N ASN A 14 0.77 -25.33 -4.66
CA ASN A 14 0.44 -25.47 -3.24
C ASN A 14 0.45 -24.13 -2.47
N LEU A 15 0.07 -23.02 -3.13
CA LEU A 15 0.03 -21.68 -2.53
C LEU A 15 -1.22 -21.44 -1.69
N ILE A 16 -2.17 -22.38 -1.69
CA ILE A 16 -3.38 -22.37 -0.87
C ILE A 16 -3.62 -23.73 -0.24
N ASN A 17 -4.25 -23.75 0.93
CA ASN A 17 -4.66 -24.98 1.57
C ASN A 17 -5.99 -25.47 0.97
N THR A 18 -5.92 -26.44 0.07
CA THR A 18 -7.08 -26.96 -0.66
C THR A 18 -7.96 -27.91 0.16
N SER A 19 -7.53 -28.34 1.34
CA SER A 19 -8.32 -29.25 2.21
C SER A 19 -9.39 -28.53 3.04
N LEU A 20 -9.36 -27.20 3.09
CA LEU A 20 -10.31 -26.43 3.88
C LEU A 20 -11.73 -26.52 3.33
N ILE A 21 -12.70 -26.71 4.23
CA ILE A 21 -14.13 -26.72 3.91
C ILE A 21 -14.60 -25.28 3.62
N THR A 22 -15.43 -25.15 2.60
CA THR A 22 -16.02 -23.88 2.18
C THR A 22 -17.52 -23.82 2.54
N ALA A 23 -18.14 -22.65 2.31
CA ALA A 23 -19.58 -22.45 2.49
C ALA A 23 -20.47 -23.38 1.64
N THR A 24 -19.90 -24.05 0.62
CA THR A 24 -20.62 -25.05 -0.17
C THR A 24 -20.72 -26.41 0.51
N GLY A 25 -20.12 -26.61 1.68
CA GLY A 25 -19.98 -27.89 2.37
C GLY A 25 -18.94 -28.84 1.73
N LYS A 26 -18.22 -28.36 0.71
CA LYS A 26 -17.13 -29.07 0.04
C LYS A 26 -15.80 -28.41 0.31
N THR A 27 -14.72 -29.15 0.13
CA THR A 27 -13.36 -28.60 0.20
C THR A 27 -13.07 -27.68 -0.99
N ILE A 28 -12.02 -26.85 -0.85
CA ILE A 28 -11.52 -26.06 -1.98
C ILE A 28 -11.13 -26.97 -3.13
N ALA A 29 -10.43 -28.09 -2.86
CA ALA A 29 -10.04 -29.07 -3.87
C ALA A 29 -11.24 -29.60 -4.68
N GLU A 30 -12.34 -29.93 -3.99
CA GLU A 30 -13.57 -30.42 -4.66
C GLU A 30 -14.22 -29.29 -5.49
N ASN A 31 -14.24 -28.06 -5.00
CA ASN A 31 -14.85 -26.94 -5.70
C ASN A 31 -14.09 -26.50 -6.95
N ILE A 32 -12.77 -26.69 -6.98
CA ILE A 32 -11.94 -26.32 -8.15
C ILE A 32 -11.68 -27.50 -9.10
N LYS A 33 -12.18 -28.70 -8.78
CA LYS A 33 -11.99 -29.90 -9.62
C LYS A 33 -12.55 -29.67 -11.02
N GLY A 34 -11.69 -29.79 -12.03
CA GLY A 34 -12.07 -29.64 -13.44
C GLY A 34 -12.23 -28.17 -13.87
N VAL A 35 -11.93 -27.21 -13.02
CA VAL A 35 -11.93 -25.80 -13.41
C VAL A 35 -10.72 -25.52 -14.31
N VAL A 36 -10.99 -24.87 -15.46
CA VAL A 36 -9.98 -24.53 -16.46
C VAL A 36 -9.88 -23.03 -16.61
N ASN A 37 -8.66 -22.51 -16.64
CA ASN A 37 -8.39 -21.14 -17.03
C ASN A 37 -8.69 -20.96 -18.53
N ARG A 38 -9.74 -20.20 -18.85
CA ARG A 38 -10.20 -19.98 -20.23
C ARG A 38 -9.63 -18.71 -20.88
N ASN A 39 -8.95 -17.89 -20.11
CA ASN A 39 -8.37 -16.65 -20.61
C ASN A 39 -7.00 -16.37 -19.96
N PRO A 40 -5.92 -16.96 -20.49
CA PRO A 40 -4.57 -16.83 -19.94
C PRO A 40 -3.97 -15.42 -20.14
N GLU A 41 -4.60 -14.57 -20.93
CA GLU A 41 -4.16 -13.17 -21.07
C GLU A 41 -4.59 -12.34 -19.86
N ILE A 42 -5.78 -12.62 -19.30
CA ILE A 42 -6.30 -11.93 -18.11
C ILE A 42 -5.82 -12.62 -16.83
N LEU A 43 -6.00 -13.94 -16.75
CA LEU A 43 -5.49 -14.76 -15.65
C LEU A 43 -4.24 -15.49 -16.13
N ARG A 44 -3.08 -14.99 -15.80
CA ARG A 44 -1.82 -15.64 -16.18
C ARG A 44 -1.70 -17.00 -15.53
N PRO A 45 -1.16 -18.01 -16.28
CA PRO A 45 -0.76 -19.27 -15.67
C PRO A 45 0.24 -19.04 -14.55
N ILE A 46 0.18 -19.87 -13.51
CA ILE A 46 1.06 -19.73 -12.34
C ILE A 46 2.55 -19.90 -12.68
N GLU A 47 2.86 -20.51 -13.82
CA GLU A 47 4.22 -20.68 -14.35
C GLU A 47 4.76 -19.38 -15.00
N ASN A 48 3.87 -18.47 -15.39
CA ASN A 48 4.23 -17.20 -16.03
C ASN A 48 3.34 -16.05 -15.48
N PRO A 49 3.44 -15.70 -14.19
CA PRO A 49 2.63 -14.67 -13.57
C PRO A 49 3.03 -13.26 -14.03
N TYR A 50 2.19 -12.26 -13.79
CA TYR A 50 2.55 -10.85 -13.97
C TYR A 50 3.63 -10.39 -12.99
N SER A 51 3.70 -11.01 -11.80
CA SER A 51 4.68 -10.72 -10.75
C SER A 51 4.90 -11.98 -9.92
N ASP A 52 6.13 -12.22 -9.51
CA ASP A 52 6.50 -13.33 -8.63
C ASP A 52 6.06 -13.12 -7.18
N ASN A 53 5.68 -11.89 -6.83
CA ASN A 53 5.28 -11.49 -5.49
C ASN A 53 3.86 -10.93 -5.48
N GLY A 54 3.23 -10.94 -4.29
CA GLY A 54 1.96 -10.27 -4.06
C GLY A 54 2.06 -8.75 -4.27
N GLY A 55 0.91 -8.12 -4.57
CA GLY A 55 0.83 -6.68 -4.83
C GLY A 55 0.94 -5.79 -3.58
N ILE A 56 1.04 -6.37 -2.38
CA ILE A 56 1.11 -5.67 -1.09
C ILE A 56 2.45 -6.02 -0.42
N ALA A 57 3.11 -5.00 0.15
CA ALA A 57 4.28 -5.16 1.00
C ALA A 57 4.03 -4.48 2.35
N ILE A 58 4.62 -5.02 3.41
CA ILE A 58 4.60 -4.43 4.75
C ILE A 58 6.04 -4.06 5.07
N LEU A 59 6.29 -2.78 5.33
CA LEU A 59 7.59 -2.24 5.67
C LEU A 59 7.68 -2.06 7.19
N PHE A 60 8.86 -2.33 7.73
CA PHE A 60 9.18 -2.18 9.15
C PHE A 60 10.39 -1.28 9.35
N GLY A 61 10.47 -0.63 10.50
CA GLY A 61 11.62 0.17 10.90
C GLY A 61 11.30 1.11 12.06
N ASN A 62 12.22 2.05 12.34
CA ASN A 62 12.06 2.95 13.46
C ASN A 62 10.83 3.87 13.35
N LEU A 63 10.40 4.18 12.11
CA LEU A 63 9.19 4.99 11.88
C LEU A 63 7.90 4.17 12.02
N ALA A 64 7.94 2.88 11.70
CA ALA A 64 6.81 1.98 11.76
C ALA A 64 7.23 0.62 12.37
N PRO A 65 7.48 0.54 13.69
CA PRO A 65 7.94 -0.70 14.32
C PRO A 65 6.92 -1.85 14.23
N ASP A 66 5.63 -1.54 14.20
CA ASP A 66 4.55 -2.53 14.01
C ASP A 66 4.12 -2.67 12.55
N GLY A 67 4.80 -1.96 11.64
CA GLY A 67 4.63 -2.05 10.21
C GLY A 67 3.82 -0.92 9.58
N THR A 68 4.01 -0.75 8.27
CA THR A 68 3.22 0.11 7.38
C THR A 68 3.00 -0.59 6.06
N VAL A 69 1.84 -0.40 5.45
CA VAL A 69 1.40 -1.15 4.26
C VAL A 69 1.54 -0.31 3.01
N VAL A 70 2.16 -0.87 1.98
CA VAL A 70 2.24 -0.24 0.66
C VAL A 70 1.69 -1.17 -0.43
N LYS A 71 0.97 -0.59 -1.39
CA LYS A 71 0.55 -1.27 -2.61
C LYS A 71 1.72 -1.28 -3.60
N ARG A 72 2.60 -2.27 -3.46
CA ARG A 72 3.80 -2.43 -4.29
C ARG A 72 3.51 -2.41 -5.79
N SER A 73 2.42 -3.04 -6.21
CA SER A 73 2.03 -3.12 -7.62
C SER A 73 1.62 -1.77 -8.25
N ALA A 74 1.36 -0.74 -7.42
CA ALA A 74 1.04 0.60 -7.88
C ALA A 74 2.20 1.58 -7.76
N CYS A 75 3.34 1.12 -7.22
CA CYS A 75 4.52 1.93 -7.01
C CYS A 75 5.34 2.03 -8.30
N ALA A 76 5.75 3.24 -8.65
CA ALA A 76 6.65 3.45 -9.77
C ALA A 76 8.05 2.88 -9.43
N PRO A 77 8.79 2.33 -10.42
CA PRO A 77 10.12 1.78 -10.18
C PRO A 77 11.07 2.75 -9.47
N GLU A 78 10.96 4.04 -9.76
CA GLU A 78 11.77 5.12 -9.20
C GLU A 78 11.56 5.31 -7.70
N LEU A 79 10.36 4.95 -7.19
CA LEU A 79 9.97 5.05 -5.79
C LEU A 79 10.06 3.73 -5.02
N MET A 80 10.54 2.65 -5.64
CA MET A 80 10.78 1.38 -4.94
C MET A 80 11.86 1.49 -3.87
N LYS A 81 12.79 2.43 -4.04
CA LYS A 81 13.72 2.92 -3.02
C LYS A 81 13.77 4.44 -3.12
N HIS A 82 13.46 5.14 -2.02
CA HIS A 82 13.39 6.58 -2.00
C HIS A 82 13.89 7.14 -0.66
N THR A 83 14.57 8.27 -0.72
CA THR A 83 14.98 9.05 0.45
C THR A 83 14.64 10.50 0.17
N GLY A 84 13.93 11.15 1.09
CA GLY A 84 13.54 12.53 0.93
C GLY A 84 13.20 13.24 2.23
N PRO A 85 13.14 14.59 2.19
CA PRO A 85 12.72 15.37 3.34
C PRO A 85 11.23 15.22 3.63
N ALA A 86 10.89 15.09 4.91
CA ALA A 86 9.52 15.03 5.37
C ALA A 86 8.80 16.38 5.20
N ARG A 87 7.59 16.35 4.68
CA ARG A 87 6.62 17.43 4.70
C ARG A 87 5.47 16.99 5.59
N VAL A 88 5.37 17.57 6.77
CA VAL A 88 4.55 17.05 7.88
C VAL A 88 3.24 17.80 8.03
N PHE A 89 2.12 17.05 8.03
CA PHE A 89 0.77 17.58 8.16
C PHE A 89 0.01 16.78 9.22
N ASN A 90 -0.85 17.46 9.98
CA ASN A 90 -1.60 16.83 11.07
C ASN A 90 -3.00 16.35 10.64
N ASP A 91 -3.40 16.65 9.41
CA ASP A 91 -4.62 16.13 8.79
C ASP A 91 -4.53 16.18 7.26
N GLU A 92 -5.51 15.54 6.59
CA GLU A 92 -5.58 15.52 5.12
C GLU A 92 -5.79 16.92 4.52
N SER A 93 -6.52 17.82 5.22
CA SER A 93 -6.88 19.12 4.69
C SER A 93 -5.66 20.03 4.59
N GLU A 94 -4.78 20.01 5.61
CA GLU A 94 -3.49 20.72 5.60
C GLU A 94 -2.61 20.25 4.44
N ALA A 95 -2.51 18.91 4.27
CA ALA A 95 -1.75 18.34 3.17
C ALA A 95 -2.32 18.72 1.80
N MET A 96 -3.65 18.70 1.65
CA MET A 96 -4.32 19.10 0.42
C MET A 96 -4.08 20.57 0.08
N GLU A 97 -4.14 21.45 1.09
CA GLU A 97 -3.84 22.87 0.92
C GLU A 97 -2.40 23.10 0.42
N ALA A 98 -1.43 22.38 1.00
CA ALA A 98 -0.03 22.45 0.58
C ALA A 98 0.17 21.97 -0.87
N VAL A 99 -0.52 20.90 -1.28
CA VAL A 99 -0.51 20.43 -2.68
C VAL A 99 -1.09 21.47 -3.62
N GLN A 100 -2.26 22.05 -3.28
CA GLN A 100 -2.91 23.09 -4.10
C GLN A 100 -2.04 24.34 -4.26
N LYS A 101 -1.28 24.72 -3.22
CA LYS A 101 -0.33 25.83 -3.25
C LYS A 101 1.01 25.49 -3.91
N SER A 102 1.14 24.28 -4.49
CA SER A 102 2.39 23.79 -5.11
C SER A 102 3.61 23.85 -4.16
N GLN A 103 3.38 23.60 -2.88
CA GLN A 103 4.43 23.58 -1.85
C GLN A 103 5.14 22.24 -1.76
N ILE A 104 4.53 21.17 -2.30
CA ILE A 104 5.13 19.83 -2.37
C ILE A 104 5.97 19.75 -3.65
N LYS A 105 7.19 19.23 -3.52
CA LYS A 105 8.17 19.14 -4.60
C LYS A 105 8.56 17.70 -4.88
N ALA A 106 9.07 17.45 -6.07
CA ALA A 106 9.68 16.17 -6.40
C ALA A 106 10.80 15.84 -5.40
N GLY A 107 10.80 14.64 -4.86
CA GLY A 107 11.72 14.18 -3.83
C GLY A 107 11.18 14.25 -2.41
N ASP A 108 10.11 14.97 -2.15
CA ASP A 108 9.52 15.07 -0.81
C ASP A 108 8.89 13.74 -0.36
N VAL A 109 8.82 13.56 0.97
CA VAL A 109 8.03 12.53 1.64
C VAL A 109 6.92 13.21 2.43
N VAL A 110 5.70 13.13 1.95
CA VAL A 110 4.52 13.72 2.59
C VAL A 110 4.08 12.83 3.74
N VAL A 111 4.05 13.35 4.96
CA VAL A 111 3.60 12.64 6.16
C VAL A 111 2.29 13.25 6.64
N ILE A 112 1.23 12.45 6.62
CA ILE A 112 -0.11 12.84 7.11
C ILE A 112 -0.41 12.00 8.34
N ARG A 113 -0.51 12.61 9.50
CA ARG A 113 -0.66 11.93 10.78
C ARG A 113 -1.93 12.33 11.50
N TYR A 114 -2.30 11.56 12.56
CA TYR A 114 -3.55 11.67 13.31
C TYR A 114 -4.81 11.32 12.49
N GLU A 115 -4.64 10.52 11.45
CA GLU A 115 -5.73 9.97 10.62
C GLU A 115 -5.96 8.47 10.87
N GLY A 116 -5.28 7.91 11.88
CA GLY A 116 -5.42 6.52 12.30
C GLY A 116 -6.71 6.22 13.07
N PRO A 117 -6.89 4.99 13.58
CA PRO A 117 -8.14 4.55 14.24
C PRO A 117 -8.57 5.41 15.43
N LYS A 118 -7.62 5.98 16.16
CA LYS A 118 -7.89 6.86 17.32
C LYS A 118 -7.81 8.33 16.96
N GLY A 119 -6.82 8.72 16.15
CA GLY A 119 -6.63 10.11 15.73
C GLY A 119 -7.73 10.59 14.79
N GLY A 120 -8.11 9.76 13.82
CA GLY A 120 -9.17 10.01 12.85
C GLY A 120 -10.24 8.88 12.88
N PRO A 121 -11.15 8.86 13.87
CA PRO A 121 -12.14 7.80 14.00
C PRO A 121 -12.94 7.58 12.71
N GLY A 122 -13.02 6.30 12.29
CA GLY A 122 -13.62 5.93 11.01
C GLY A 122 -12.61 5.84 9.87
N MET A 123 -11.37 6.35 10.05
CA MET A 123 -10.26 6.26 9.09
C MET A 123 -10.74 6.51 7.66
N ARG A 124 -11.09 7.74 7.35
CA ARG A 124 -11.54 8.10 5.99
C ARG A 124 -10.50 7.68 4.95
N GLU A 125 -10.98 7.27 3.80
CA GLU A 125 -10.15 6.92 2.66
C GLU A 125 -9.62 8.19 2.00
N MET A 126 -8.34 8.51 2.22
CA MET A 126 -7.72 9.69 1.62
C MET A 126 -7.43 9.43 0.15
N LEU A 127 -8.17 10.11 -0.72
CA LEU A 127 -7.99 10.08 -2.18
C LEU A 127 -7.60 11.44 -2.73
N ALA A 128 -8.08 12.53 -2.11
CA ALA A 128 -7.93 13.87 -2.65
C ALA A 128 -6.46 14.27 -2.82
N VAL A 129 -5.63 14.07 -1.79
CA VAL A 129 -4.20 14.39 -1.82
C VAL A 129 -3.47 13.59 -2.89
N THR A 130 -3.72 12.27 -2.96
CA THR A 130 -3.05 11.41 -3.95
C THR A 130 -3.47 11.73 -5.38
N ALA A 131 -4.75 12.04 -5.60
CA ALA A 131 -5.26 12.47 -6.91
C ALA A 131 -4.70 13.83 -7.33
N ALA A 132 -4.58 14.78 -6.40
CA ALA A 132 -4.01 16.10 -6.67
C ALA A 132 -2.51 16.02 -7.03
N LEU A 133 -1.73 15.20 -6.31
CA LEU A 133 -0.32 14.94 -6.64
C LEU A 133 -0.18 14.29 -8.02
N ALA A 134 -1.03 13.32 -8.34
CA ALA A 134 -1.04 12.71 -9.67
C ALA A 134 -1.42 13.73 -10.76
N GLY A 135 -2.38 14.62 -10.49
CA GLY A 135 -2.74 15.72 -11.39
C GLY A 135 -1.61 16.71 -11.66
N GLN A 136 -0.67 16.85 -10.72
CA GLN A 136 0.54 17.67 -10.86
C GLN A 136 1.74 16.88 -11.43
N GLY A 137 1.58 15.58 -11.74
CA GLY A 137 2.66 14.73 -12.24
C GLY A 137 3.69 14.33 -11.17
N LEU A 138 3.34 14.45 -9.89
CA LEU A 138 4.22 14.17 -8.75
C LEU A 138 4.09 12.74 -8.20
N ASP A 139 3.15 11.94 -8.68
CA ASP A 139 2.87 10.58 -8.21
C ASP A 139 4.05 9.59 -8.37
N LYS A 140 5.00 9.91 -9.24
CA LYS A 140 6.25 9.15 -9.45
C LYS A 140 7.47 9.71 -8.72
N HIS A 141 7.31 10.83 -8.02
CA HIS A 141 8.42 11.59 -7.45
C HIS A 141 8.24 11.92 -5.98
N VAL A 142 7.08 11.67 -5.41
CA VAL A 142 6.72 11.96 -4.02
C VAL A 142 6.21 10.68 -3.36
N ALA A 143 6.74 10.37 -2.19
CA ALA A 143 6.19 9.31 -1.34
C ALA A 143 5.21 9.91 -0.32
N LEU A 144 4.19 9.13 0.06
CA LEU A 144 3.23 9.51 1.09
C LEU A 144 3.24 8.47 2.21
N ILE A 145 3.17 8.93 3.44
CA ILE A 145 3.11 8.10 4.65
C ILE A 145 1.97 8.60 5.52
N THR A 146 1.15 7.70 6.06
CA THR A 146 0.08 8.04 6.99
C THR A 146 -0.17 6.91 7.98
N ASP A 147 -0.61 7.27 9.18
CA ASP A 147 -1.18 6.33 10.15
C ASP A 147 -2.65 5.99 9.85
N GLY A 148 -3.28 6.77 8.95
CA GLY A 148 -4.57 6.48 8.36
C GLY A 148 -4.50 5.52 7.16
N ARG A 149 -5.37 5.72 6.16
CA ARG A 149 -5.40 4.91 4.94
C ARG A 149 -5.59 5.73 3.68
N PHE A 150 -5.02 5.24 2.59
CA PHE A 150 -5.28 5.77 1.25
C PHE A 150 -6.33 4.93 0.50
N SER A 151 -6.95 5.52 -0.52
CA SER A 151 -7.84 4.80 -1.41
C SER A 151 -7.14 3.67 -2.15
N GLY A 152 -7.83 2.56 -2.39
CA GLY A 152 -7.33 1.46 -3.21
C GLY A 152 -6.99 1.83 -4.66
N ALA A 153 -7.53 2.95 -5.17
CA ALA A 153 -7.21 3.50 -6.49
C ALA A 153 -5.90 4.32 -6.52
N THR A 154 -5.30 4.59 -5.37
CA THR A 154 -4.07 5.39 -5.24
C THR A 154 -2.91 4.74 -6.00
N ARG A 155 -2.13 5.59 -6.69
CA ARG A 155 -0.88 5.26 -7.36
C ARG A 155 0.30 5.88 -6.63
N GLY A 156 1.51 5.36 -6.89
CA GLY A 156 2.74 5.83 -6.27
C GLY A 156 3.08 5.14 -4.95
N ALA A 157 4.15 5.60 -4.29
CA ALA A 157 4.61 5.08 -3.01
C ALA A 157 3.76 5.66 -1.87
N SER A 158 2.57 5.10 -1.68
CA SER A 158 1.64 5.51 -0.62
C SER A 158 1.58 4.43 0.45
N LEU A 159 2.18 4.75 1.61
CA LEU A 159 2.32 3.88 2.76
C LEU A 159 1.25 4.23 3.79
N GLY A 160 0.28 3.35 3.98
CA GLY A 160 -0.80 3.51 4.96
C GLY A 160 -0.63 2.64 6.19
N HIS A 161 -1.49 2.87 7.16
CA HIS A 161 -1.52 2.09 8.41
C HIS A 161 -0.17 2.08 9.15
N CYS A 162 0.56 3.22 9.10
CA CYS A 162 1.82 3.35 9.85
C CYS A 162 1.54 3.15 11.34
N SER A 163 2.16 2.13 11.91
CA SER A 163 1.83 1.67 13.26
C SER A 163 3.07 1.60 14.15
N PRO A 164 2.94 2.03 15.43
CA PRO A 164 1.74 2.62 16.09
C PRO A 164 1.38 4.01 15.54
N GLU A 165 0.07 4.34 15.56
CA GLU A 165 -0.42 5.63 15.08
C GLU A 165 0.04 6.82 15.96
N ALA A 166 0.02 8.04 15.41
CA ALA A 166 0.44 9.25 16.12
C ALA A 166 -0.37 9.54 17.40
N ALA A 167 -1.69 9.30 17.37
CA ALA A 167 -2.58 9.58 18.51
C ALA A 167 -2.31 8.71 19.74
N VAL A 168 -1.58 7.60 19.62
CA VAL A 168 -1.13 6.78 20.74
C VAL A 168 0.35 6.98 21.07
N GLY A 169 1.00 7.97 20.47
CA GLY A 169 2.41 8.28 20.70
C GLY A 169 3.36 7.43 19.82
N GLY A 170 2.89 6.90 18.71
CA GLY A 170 3.74 6.20 17.75
C GLY A 170 4.84 7.10 17.17
N PRO A 171 5.93 6.52 16.64
CA PRO A 171 7.07 7.30 16.14
C PRO A 171 6.72 8.33 15.07
N ILE A 172 5.70 8.07 14.26
CA ILE A 172 5.21 9.02 13.24
C ILE A 172 4.81 10.39 13.85
N ALA A 173 4.39 10.42 15.12
CA ALA A 173 4.08 11.66 15.84
C ALA A 173 5.31 12.54 16.07
N LEU A 174 6.52 11.97 16.09
CA LEU A 174 7.78 12.65 16.39
C LEU A 174 8.47 13.23 15.15
N VAL A 175 8.02 12.85 13.96
CA VAL A 175 8.59 13.33 12.69
C VAL A 175 8.43 14.85 12.61
N LYS A 176 9.52 15.52 12.27
CA LYS A 176 9.59 16.99 12.09
C LYS A 176 9.72 17.34 10.63
N GLU A 177 9.28 18.54 10.29
CA GLU A 177 9.48 19.10 8.95
C GLU A 177 10.96 19.06 8.57
N GLY A 178 11.27 18.46 7.42
CA GLY A 178 12.62 18.33 6.90
C GLY A 178 13.41 17.12 7.38
N ASP A 179 12.90 16.31 8.31
CA ASP A 179 13.55 15.03 8.68
C ASP A 179 13.72 14.15 7.45
N LEU A 180 14.85 13.47 7.33
CA LEU A 180 15.08 12.57 6.22
C LEU A 180 14.41 11.22 6.49
N ILE A 181 13.55 10.81 5.57
CA ILE A 181 12.89 9.51 5.62
C ILE A 181 13.38 8.68 4.44
N GLU A 182 13.87 7.47 4.75
CA GLU A 182 14.21 6.46 3.74
C GLU A 182 13.16 5.36 3.75
N LEU A 183 12.67 5.01 2.56
CA LEU A 183 11.85 3.83 2.32
C LEU A 183 12.52 2.93 1.28
N ASP A 184 12.53 1.63 1.55
CA ASP A 184 13.01 0.60 0.62
C ASP A 184 11.98 -0.53 0.58
N ILE A 185 11.11 -0.48 -0.43
CA ILE A 185 10.01 -1.44 -0.62
C ILE A 185 10.56 -2.83 -0.96
N ASN A 186 11.73 -2.90 -1.60
CA ASN A 186 12.35 -4.18 -1.95
C ASN A 186 12.92 -4.90 -0.73
N SER A 187 13.45 -4.15 0.22
CA SER A 187 14.01 -4.66 1.48
C SER A 187 13.01 -4.64 2.64
N TYR A 188 11.77 -4.20 2.39
CA TYR A 188 10.71 -4.09 3.40
C TYR A 188 11.09 -3.18 4.59
N LYS A 189 11.77 -2.06 4.32
CA LYS A 189 12.29 -1.16 5.37
C LYS A 189 11.78 0.26 5.22
N ILE A 190 11.59 0.93 6.38
CA ILE A 190 11.30 2.35 6.50
C ILE A 190 12.01 2.93 7.74
N THR A 191 12.75 4.03 7.55
CA THR A 191 13.52 4.66 8.63
C THR A 191 13.45 6.19 8.52
#